data_46fa228048943fba09748aee7bbc2999
#
_entry.id   46fa228048943fba09748aee7bbc2999
#
_cell.length_a   1.000
_cell.length_b   1.000
_cell.length_c   1.000
_cell.angle_alpha   90.00
_cell.angle_beta   90.00
_cell.angle_gamma   90.00
#
_symmetry.space_group_name_H-M   'P 1'
#
loop_
_entity.id
_entity.type
_entity.pdbx_description
1 polymer ?
#
loop_
_entity_poly.entity_id
_entity_poly.type
_entity_poly.pdbx_seq_one_letter_code
_entity_poly.pdbx_strand_id
1 'polypeptide(L)'
;MKKYRGGVIGLGWMGMLYDLAQRIGDKFEIDDSDRPTPKLDVHKKIYHHEHPGHEGNPTSYAEAIYDRPDVELVAAADRDVKRLDAFTQRYGITNVYTDAEEMLKKEKLDIVAVATNTKGRSHFTCMASNLGAKAIFTEKPMAHSLAEVDEMVSTCAKNGTALSCGAISTTHPSFEKAKQIIKTGGIGEVVSIEASGPAGQHQNWSYFLDSEPDWVVGIGDKPRADSGSSEFKGQGMLVAKDGTVVHFRSGAPGVRITGTQGEMYYGYASKWTLLQNVKVELEDGEYDVLNNMPWPYPQFSPPYGGIYSLDDVMRTINGDLDEPKNSGRRVGTAIEVEVALKQSSAAGGVKVTLPLKDRSLGLHYDWFR
;
A
#
# COMPACT_ATOMS: atom_id res chain seq x y z
N MET A 1 -0.66 -28.57 -10.09
CA MET A 1 -0.32 -27.16 -10.47
C MET A 1 1.07 -26.89 -9.93
N LYS A 2 1.97 -26.26 -10.71
CA LYS A 2 3.32 -25.92 -10.22
C LYS A 2 3.16 -24.82 -9.16
N LYS A 3 3.64 -25.04 -7.94
CA LYS A 3 3.64 -24.03 -6.90
C LYS A 3 4.73 -22.99 -7.16
N TYR A 4 4.42 -21.72 -6.92
CA TYR A 4 5.43 -20.65 -6.87
C TYR A 4 6.26 -20.78 -5.59
N ARG A 5 7.54 -20.46 -5.65
CA ARG A 5 8.45 -20.44 -4.49
C ARG A 5 8.49 -19.06 -3.89
N GLY A 6 8.10 -18.92 -2.64
CA GLY A 6 8.04 -17.66 -1.90
C GLY A 6 9.09 -17.55 -0.82
N GLY A 7 9.65 -16.33 -0.64
CA GLY A 7 10.58 -16.03 0.44
C GLY A 7 10.34 -14.66 1.04
N VAL A 8 10.82 -14.47 2.29
CA VAL A 8 10.66 -13.23 3.05
C VAL A 8 12.02 -12.67 3.47
N ILE A 9 12.26 -11.40 3.19
CA ILE A 9 13.41 -10.64 3.65
C ILE A 9 12.99 -9.65 4.72
N GLY A 10 13.45 -9.85 5.96
CA GLY A 10 13.07 -9.08 7.12
C GLY A 10 11.85 -9.68 7.83
N LEU A 11 12.07 -10.24 9.00
CA LEU A 11 11.06 -10.86 9.86
C LEU A 11 10.58 -9.91 10.97
N GLY A 12 10.56 -8.61 10.68
CA GLY A 12 9.98 -7.59 11.54
C GLY A 12 8.45 -7.66 11.55
N TRP A 13 7.81 -6.51 11.85
CA TRP A 13 6.34 -6.41 11.96
C TRP A 13 5.61 -7.02 10.79
N MET A 14 5.72 -6.42 9.62
CA MET A 14 5.04 -6.89 8.44
C MET A 14 5.63 -8.18 7.89
N GLY A 15 6.91 -8.45 8.16
CA GLY A 15 7.51 -9.71 7.74
C GLY A 15 6.89 -10.94 8.42
N MET A 16 6.69 -10.87 9.76
CA MET A 16 6.21 -12.01 10.54
C MET A 16 5.50 -11.61 11.85
N LEU A 17 6.00 -10.62 12.58
CA LEU A 17 5.65 -10.44 13.99
C LEU A 17 4.20 -10.03 14.25
N TYR A 18 3.51 -9.42 13.30
CA TYR A 18 2.09 -9.08 13.46
C TYR A 18 1.21 -10.30 13.73
N ASP A 19 1.59 -11.46 13.26
CA ASP A 19 0.84 -12.70 13.50
C ASP A 19 1.43 -13.55 14.65
N LEU A 20 2.71 -13.39 15.00
CA LEU A 20 3.38 -14.25 15.97
C LEU A 20 3.80 -13.56 17.27
N ALA A 21 3.77 -12.24 17.35
CA ALA A 21 4.21 -11.52 18.54
C ALA A 21 3.08 -10.80 19.25
N GLN A 22 3.18 -10.72 20.56
CA GLN A 22 2.33 -9.87 21.37
C GLN A 22 3.04 -8.56 21.68
N ARG A 23 2.35 -7.43 21.46
CA ARG A 23 2.88 -6.13 21.85
C ARG A 23 2.62 -5.83 23.33
N ILE A 24 3.69 -5.59 24.08
CA ILE A 24 3.65 -5.18 25.48
C ILE A 24 4.41 -3.85 25.59
N GLY A 25 3.68 -2.72 25.60
CA GLY A 25 4.29 -1.39 25.51
C GLY A 25 5.05 -1.21 24.19
N ASP A 26 6.34 -0.93 24.26
CA ASP A 26 7.24 -0.78 23.10
C ASP A 26 8.02 -2.06 22.74
N LYS A 27 7.74 -3.15 23.46
CA LYS A 27 8.40 -4.45 23.27
C LYS A 27 7.46 -5.45 22.59
N PHE A 28 8.07 -6.45 22.02
CA PHE A 28 7.39 -7.58 21.40
C PHE A 28 7.90 -8.87 22.01
N GLU A 29 6.97 -9.67 22.48
CA GLU A 29 7.24 -11.02 22.95
C GLU A 29 6.71 -12.00 21.92
N ILE A 30 7.62 -12.76 21.33
CA ILE A 30 7.29 -13.90 20.49
C ILE A 30 6.82 -15.02 21.44
N ASP A 31 5.81 -15.76 21.02
CA ASP A 31 5.36 -16.95 21.75
C ASP A 31 6.50 -17.97 21.84
N ASP A 32 6.89 -18.34 23.06
CA ASP A 32 7.93 -19.34 23.33
C ASP A 32 7.42 -20.79 23.18
N SER A 33 6.21 -20.99 22.64
CA SER A 33 5.70 -22.34 22.35
C SER A 33 6.53 -23.03 21.26
N ASP A 34 6.54 -24.38 21.27
CA ASP A 34 7.22 -25.18 20.25
C ASP A 34 6.73 -24.88 18.83
N ARG A 35 5.52 -24.36 18.70
CA ARG A 35 4.93 -23.94 17.44
C ARG A 35 4.07 -22.68 17.64
N PRO A 36 4.66 -21.50 17.54
CA PRO A 36 3.91 -20.26 17.67
C PRO A 36 2.70 -20.21 16.73
N THR A 37 1.56 -19.78 17.24
CA THR A 37 0.32 -19.69 16.47
C THR A 37 0.00 -18.23 16.14
N PRO A 38 -0.67 -17.97 14.99
CA PRO A 38 -1.13 -16.64 14.67
C PRO A 38 -1.98 -16.03 15.80
N LYS A 39 -1.69 -14.79 16.15
CA LYS A 39 -2.39 -14.03 17.19
C LYS A 39 -3.15 -12.86 16.61
N LEU A 40 -4.15 -12.43 17.34
CA LEU A 40 -4.88 -11.20 17.03
C LEU A 40 -3.99 -10.00 17.37
N ASP A 41 -3.38 -9.39 16.35
CA ASP A 41 -2.53 -8.21 16.51
C ASP A 41 -3.33 -6.92 16.80
N VAL A 42 -2.64 -5.80 16.97
CA VAL A 42 -3.28 -4.51 17.24
C VAL A 42 -4.22 -4.06 16.12
N HIS A 43 -3.89 -4.35 14.87
CA HIS A 43 -4.73 -3.97 13.74
C HIS A 43 -5.98 -4.83 13.68
N LYS A 44 -5.85 -6.14 13.82
CA LYS A 44 -6.98 -7.08 13.88
C LYS A 44 -7.89 -6.79 15.06
N LYS A 45 -7.36 -6.42 16.23
CA LYS A 45 -8.18 -6.04 17.40
C LYS A 45 -9.08 -4.84 17.14
N ILE A 46 -8.58 -3.84 16.43
CA ILE A 46 -9.38 -2.67 16.04
C ILE A 46 -10.52 -3.09 15.11
N TYR A 47 -10.20 -3.89 14.07
CA TYR A 47 -11.19 -4.29 13.06
C TYR A 47 -12.08 -5.44 13.49
N HIS A 48 -11.63 -6.29 14.42
CA HIS A 48 -12.46 -7.34 14.98
C HIS A 48 -13.70 -6.79 15.66
N HIS A 49 -13.60 -5.65 16.35
CA HIS A 49 -14.75 -4.99 16.93
C HIS A 49 -15.82 -4.58 15.91
N GLU A 50 -15.40 -4.20 14.71
CA GLU A 50 -16.28 -3.76 13.63
C GLU A 50 -16.68 -4.90 12.68
N HIS A 51 -15.86 -5.92 12.56
CA HIS A 51 -15.98 -7.03 11.61
C HIS A 51 -15.68 -8.37 12.26
N PRO A 52 -16.55 -8.87 13.18
CA PRO A 52 -16.36 -10.17 13.82
C PRO A 52 -16.27 -11.29 12.80
N GLY A 53 -15.40 -12.25 13.03
CA GLY A 53 -15.23 -13.43 12.17
C GLY A 53 -14.11 -13.31 11.11
N HIS A 54 -13.37 -12.20 11.09
CA HIS A 54 -12.24 -11.99 10.15
C HIS A 54 -10.88 -11.93 10.84
N GLU A 55 -10.78 -12.38 12.07
CA GLU A 55 -9.59 -12.36 12.90
C GLU A 55 -8.45 -13.24 12.36
N GLY A 56 -8.82 -14.29 11.61
CA GLY A 56 -7.88 -15.27 11.07
C GLY A 56 -7.08 -14.82 9.84
N ASN A 57 -7.46 -13.68 9.21
CA ASN A 57 -6.76 -13.23 8.00
C ASN A 57 -5.31 -12.85 8.29
N PRO A 58 -4.34 -13.41 7.54
CA PRO A 58 -2.94 -13.06 7.70
C PRO A 58 -2.67 -11.58 7.52
N THR A 59 -1.96 -10.97 8.47
CA THR A 59 -1.49 -9.59 8.40
C THR A 59 -0.06 -9.53 7.86
N SER A 60 0.83 -10.42 8.35
CA SER A 60 2.23 -10.48 7.95
C SER A 60 2.43 -11.22 6.63
N TYR A 61 3.56 -10.93 6.00
CA TYR A 61 3.91 -11.53 4.70
C TYR A 61 4.22 -13.02 4.79
N ALA A 62 4.92 -13.44 5.84
CA ALA A 62 5.24 -14.85 6.04
C ALA A 62 3.96 -15.69 6.19
N GLU A 63 3.03 -15.24 7.04
CA GLU A 63 1.76 -15.95 7.25
C GLU A 63 0.89 -15.92 5.99
N ALA A 64 0.85 -14.80 5.26
CA ALA A 64 0.11 -14.68 4.01
C ALA A 64 0.61 -15.66 2.94
N ILE A 65 1.95 -15.79 2.78
CA ILE A 65 2.54 -16.75 1.85
C ILE A 65 2.28 -18.19 2.31
N TYR A 66 2.43 -18.46 3.61
CA TYR A 66 2.26 -19.79 4.17
C TYR A 66 0.83 -20.31 4.02
N ASP A 67 -0.16 -19.46 4.19
CA ASP A 67 -1.59 -19.80 4.10
C ASP A 67 -2.08 -19.97 2.65
N ARG A 68 -1.32 -19.48 1.67
CA ARG A 68 -1.73 -19.48 0.27
C ARG A 68 -1.44 -20.81 -0.43
N PRO A 69 -2.44 -21.45 -1.08
CA PRO A 69 -2.27 -22.81 -1.60
C PRO A 69 -1.40 -22.91 -2.86
N ASP A 70 -1.26 -21.84 -3.63
CA ASP A 70 -0.51 -21.78 -4.89
C ASP A 70 0.94 -21.25 -4.72
N VAL A 71 1.32 -20.81 -3.52
CA VAL A 71 2.67 -20.37 -3.17
C VAL A 71 3.22 -21.24 -2.05
N GLU A 72 4.43 -21.72 -2.18
CA GLU A 72 5.16 -22.44 -1.15
C GLU A 72 6.15 -21.50 -0.47
N LEU A 73 5.97 -21.23 0.82
CA LEU A 73 6.97 -20.52 1.62
C LEU A 73 8.19 -21.45 1.81
N VAL A 74 9.35 -21.03 1.29
CA VAL A 74 10.53 -21.90 1.26
C VAL A 74 11.74 -21.38 2.00
N ALA A 75 11.83 -20.05 2.22
CA ALA A 75 12.99 -19.45 2.86
C ALA A 75 12.66 -18.11 3.53
N ALA A 76 13.51 -17.73 4.49
CA ALA A 76 13.48 -16.38 5.06
C ALA A 76 14.89 -15.87 5.38
N ALA A 77 15.04 -14.53 5.40
CA ALA A 77 16.26 -13.88 5.84
C ALA A 77 15.97 -12.78 6.85
N ASP A 78 16.71 -12.79 7.96
CA ASP A 78 16.75 -11.70 8.95
C ASP A 78 18.09 -11.70 9.68
N ARG A 79 18.58 -10.55 10.11
CA ARG A 79 19.80 -10.44 10.90
C ARG A 79 19.64 -10.93 12.35
N ASP A 80 18.40 -10.99 12.82
CA ASP A 80 18.05 -11.44 14.16
C ASP A 80 17.80 -12.96 14.17
N VAL A 81 18.73 -13.71 14.75
CA VAL A 81 18.66 -15.17 14.84
C VAL A 81 17.42 -15.65 15.59
N LYS A 82 16.96 -14.91 16.61
CA LYS A 82 15.75 -15.29 17.37
C LYS A 82 14.49 -15.25 16.48
N ARG A 83 14.44 -14.31 15.53
CA ARG A 83 13.34 -14.26 14.55
C ARG A 83 13.43 -15.40 13.55
N LEU A 84 14.64 -15.78 13.13
CA LEU A 84 14.84 -16.97 12.29
C LEU A 84 14.45 -18.25 13.01
N ASP A 85 14.77 -18.39 14.30
CA ASP A 85 14.35 -19.53 15.12
C ASP A 85 12.82 -19.59 15.24
N ALA A 86 12.16 -18.46 15.52
CA ALA A 86 10.70 -18.38 15.60
C ALA A 86 10.03 -18.71 14.23
N PHE A 87 10.63 -18.26 13.13
CA PHE A 87 10.19 -18.61 11.79
C PHE A 87 10.28 -20.12 11.55
N THR A 88 11.41 -20.73 11.88
CA THR A 88 11.60 -22.19 11.74
C THR A 88 10.60 -22.96 12.60
N GLN A 89 10.40 -22.55 13.84
CA GLN A 89 9.42 -23.19 14.75
C GLN A 89 8.00 -23.09 14.21
N ARG A 90 7.59 -21.92 13.70
CA ARG A 90 6.24 -21.68 13.20
C ARG A 90 5.93 -22.45 11.92
N TYR A 91 6.86 -22.38 10.94
CA TYR A 91 6.60 -22.86 9.58
C TYR A 91 7.26 -24.20 9.25
N GLY A 92 8.16 -24.69 10.10
CA GLY A 92 8.90 -25.93 9.85
C GLY A 92 9.95 -25.81 8.74
N ILE A 93 10.34 -24.59 8.37
CA ILE A 93 11.27 -24.29 7.28
C ILE A 93 12.65 -24.01 7.86
N THR A 94 13.65 -24.74 7.38
CA THR A 94 15.04 -24.65 7.86
C THR A 94 15.97 -23.84 6.92
N ASN A 95 15.48 -23.43 5.75
CA ASN A 95 16.23 -22.57 4.83
C ASN A 95 16.15 -21.11 5.32
N VAL A 96 16.89 -20.82 6.37
CA VAL A 96 16.94 -19.50 7.01
C VAL A 96 18.34 -18.91 6.90
N TYR A 97 18.42 -17.59 6.68
CA TYR A 97 19.64 -16.89 6.31
C TYR A 97 19.81 -15.63 7.14
N THR A 98 21.01 -15.38 7.62
CA THR A 98 21.37 -14.07 8.22
C THR A 98 21.75 -13.04 7.16
N ASP A 99 22.04 -13.50 5.93
CA ASP A 99 22.32 -12.68 4.74
C ASP A 99 21.25 -12.90 3.67
N ALA A 100 20.51 -11.83 3.36
CA ALA A 100 19.44 -11.86 2.37
C ALA A 100 19.95 -12.05 0.93
N GLU A 101 21.17 -11.58 0.61
CA GLU A 101 21.75 -11.81 -0.72
C GLU A 101 22.09 -13.29 -0.94
N GLU A 102 22.59 -13.93 0.10
CA GLU A 102 22.85 -15.37 0.05
C GLU A 102 21.57 -16.15 -0.21
N MET A 103 20.48 -15.82 0.51
CA MET A 103 19.15 -16.42 0.28
C MET A 103 18.70 -16.23 -1.16
N LEU A 104 18.71 -14.99 -1.66
CA LEU A 104 18.26 -14.68 -3.01
C LEU A 104 19.05 -15.46 -4.09
N LYS A 105 20.36 -15.60 -3.92
CA LYS A 105 21.23 -16.35 -4.85
C LYS A 105 20.96 -17.85 -4.86
N LYS A 106 20.63 -18.43 -3.68
CA LYS A 106 20.48 -19.88 -3.50
C LYS A 106 19.08 -20.41 -3.80
N GLU A 107 18.02 -19.66 -3.40
CA GLU A 107 16.67 -20.23 -3.30
C GLU A 107 15.83 -20.15 -4.57
N LYS A 108 16.24 -19.38 -5.57
CA LYS A 108 15.51 -19.22 -6.86
C LYS A 108 14.02 -18.92 -6.62
N LEU A 109 13.74 -17.81 -5.96
CA LEU A 109 12.40 -17.42 -5.55
C LEU A 109 11.60 -16.83 -6.73
N ASP A 110 10.34 -17.25 -6.87
CA ASP A 110 9.36 -16.63 -7.77
C ASP A 110 8.71 -15.39 -7.15
N ILE A 111 8.45 -15.45 -5.84
CA ILE A 111 7.75 -14.42 -5.06
C ILE A 111 8.66 -13.96 -3.91
N VAL A 112 8.89 -12.67 -3.78
CA VAL A 112 9.73 -12.13 -2.70
C VAL A 112 9.00 -11.03 -1.95
N ALA A 113 8.86 -11.22 -0.63
CA ALA A 113 8.42 -10.17 0.28
C ALA A 113 9.64 -9.43 0.84
N VAL A 114 9.70 -8.09 0.69
CA VAL A 114 10.81 -7.27 1.18
C VAL A 114 10.31 -6.37 2.31
N ALA A 115 10.38 -6.89 3.54
CA ALA A 115 9.90 -6.24 4.77
C ALA A 115 11.02 -5.62 5.61
N THR A 116 12.11 -5.21 4.96
CA THR A 116 13.25 -4.55 5.62
C THR A 116 12.93 -3.11 6.00
N ASN A 117 13.83 -2.45 6.75
CA ASN A 117 13.86 -1.01 6.80
C ASN A 117 14.11 -0.43 5.40
N THR A 118 13.85 0.87 5.21
CA THR A 118 13.89 1.51 3.89
C THR A 118 15.28 1.44 3.23
N LYS A 119 16.35 1.52 4.02
CA LYS A 119 17.74 1.59 3.53
C LYS A 119 18.17 0.42 2.64
N GLY A 120 17.67 -0.79 2.87
CA GLY A 120 18.03 -1.97 2.06
C GLY A 120 17.00 -2.33 0.99
N ARG A 121 15.89 -1.61 0.95
CA ARG A 121 14.69 -2.03 0.21
C ARG A 121 14.88 -1.98 -1.30
N SER A 122 15.46 -0.89 -1.82
CA SER A 122 15.78 -0.77 -3.25
C SER A 122 16.74 -1.86 -3.69
N HIS A 123 17.85 -2.05 -2.96
CA HIS A 123 18.85 -3.06 -3.26
C HIS A 123 18.25 -4.47 -3.36
N PHE A 124 17.50 -4.93 -2.35
CA PHE A 124 16.93 -6.28 -2.38
C PHE A 124 15.82 -6.44 -3.40
N THR A 125 15.03 -5.40 -3.65
CA THR A 125 14.00 -5.42 -4.71
C THR A 125 14.63 -5.57 -6.08
N CYS A 126 15.62 -4.74 -6.42
CA CYS A 126 16.31 -4.79 -7.70
C CYS A 126 17.07 -6.11 -7.87
N MET A 127 17.72 -6.60 -6.83
CA MET A 127 18.44 -7.87 -6.86
C MET A 127 17.48 -9.06 -7.08
N ALA A 128 16.37 -9.11 -6.33
CA ALA A 128 15.38 -10.19 -6.52
C ALA A 128 14.81 -10.20 -7.93
N SER A 129 14.46 -9.02 -8.46
CA SER A 129 13.98 -8.87 -9.84
C SER A 129 15.03 -9.34 -10.86
N ASN A 130 16.30 -8.94 -10.72
CA ASN A 130 17.39 -9.35 -11.60
C ASN A 130 17.70 -10.87 -11.52
N LEU A 131 17.38 -11.52 -10.42
CA LEU A 131 17.50 -12.97 -10.24
C LEU A 131 16.27 -13.75 -10.73
N GLY A 132 15.28 -13.07 -11.31
CA GLY A 132 14.13 -13.69 -11.98
C GLY A 132 12.87 -13.83 -11.11
N ALA A 133 12.77 -13.12 -10.00
CA ALA A 133 11.52 -13.04 -9.26
C ALA A 133 10.41 -12.48 -10.16
N LYS A 134 9.26 -13.15 -10.18
CA LYS A 134 8.09 -12.78 -10.97
C LYS A 134 7.25 -11.69 -10.29
N ALA A 135 7.25 -11.73 -8.95
CA ALA A 135 6.52 -10.76 -8.15
C ALA A 135 7.29 -10.39 -6.88
N ILE A 136 7.23 -9.12 -6.55
CA ILE A 136 7.82 -8.55 -5.33
C ILE A 136 6.78 -7.67 -4.68
N PHE A 137 6.59 -7.83 -3.38
CA PHE A 137 5.82 -6.90 -2.58
C PHE A 137 6.65 -6.40 -1.41
N THR A 138 6.76 -5.09 -1.31
CA THR A 138 7.63 -4.43 -0.34
C THR A 138 6.82 -3.50 0.56
N GLU A 139 7.45 -3.00 1.62
CA GLU A 139 6.80 -2.12 2.59
C GLU A 139 6.95 -0.63 2.25
N LYS A 140 6.07 0.16 2.87
CA LYS A 140 6.16 1.63 2.89
C LYS A 140 7.16 2.09 3.97
N PRO A 141 7.83 3.25 3.75
CA PRO A 141 7.95 3.94 2.48
C PRO A 141 8.79 3.12 1.49
N MET A 142 8.51 3.26 0.20
CA MET A 142 9.14 2.45 -0.84
C MET A 142 10.65 2.60 -0.87
N ALA A 143 11.15 3.82 -0.78
CA ALA A 143 12.57 4.18 -0.88
C ALA A 143 12.86 5.51 -0.17
N HIS A 144 14.14 5.87 -0.01
CA HIS A 144 14.56 7.13 0.57
C HIS A 144 14.62 8.28 -0.44
N SER A 145 14.88 7.97 -1.71
CA SER A 145 15.02 8.98 -2.78
C SER A 145 14.23 8.61 -4.02
N LEU A 146 13.95 9.59 -4.86
CA LEU A 146 13.31 9.37 -6.15
C LEU A 146 14.20 8.56 -7.09
N ALA A 147 15.53 8.68 -6.99
CA ALA A 147 16.45 7.84 -7.75
C ALA A 147 16.31 6.34 -7.41
N GLU A 148 16.18 6.00 -6.11
CA GLU A 148 15.92 4.62 -5.71
C GLU A 148 14.55 4.12 -6.17
N VAL A 149 13.53 4.98 -6.15
CA VAL A 149 12.20 4.69 -6.71
C VAL A 149 12.30 4.36 -8.20
N ASP A 150 12.98 5.22 -8.97
CA ASP A 150 13.17 5.04 -10.41
C ASP A 150 13.92 3.73 -10.72
N GLU A 151 14.96 3.42 -9.95
CA GLU A 151 15.71 2.18 -10.08
C GLU A 151 14.83 0.94 -9.85
N MET A 152 14.04 0.94 -8.75
CA MET A 152 13.13 -0.17 -8.45
C MET A 152 12.09 -0.36 -9.55
N VAL A 153 11.41 0.72 -9.96
CA VAL A 153 10.36 0.67 -10.97
C VAL A 153 10.91 0.25 -12.32
N SER A 154 12.02 0.86 -12.77
CA SER A 154 12.61 0.54 -14.08
C SER A 154 13.19 -0.88 -14.13
N THR A 155 13.83 -1.34 -13.05
CA THR A 155 14.37 -2.70 -12.97
C THR A 155 13.24 -3.74 -13.02
N CYS A 156 12.20 -3.56 -12.23
CA CYS A 156 11.05 -4.46 -12.23
C CYS A 156 10.32 -4.47 -13.58
N ALA A 157 10.10 -3.30 -14.18
CA ALA A 157 9.47 -3.18 -15.48
C ALA A 157 10.31 -3.88 -16.59
N LYS A 158 11.61 -3.67 -16.59
CA LYS A 158 12.55 -4.32 -17.55
C LYS A 158 12.50 -5.83 -17.47
N ASN A 159 12.37 -6.38 -16.26
CA ASN A 159 12.39 -7.83 -16.03
C ASN A 159 10.99 -8.46 -16.05
N GLY A 160 9.92 -7.67 -16.25
CA GLY A 160 8.54 -8.15 -16.17
C GLY A 160 8.10 -8.59 -14.75
N THR A 161 8.74 -8.03 -13.72
CA THR A 161 8.43 -8.33 -12.33
C THR A 161 7.28 -7.45 -11.84
N ALA A 162 6.20 -8.05 -11.34
CA ALA A 162 5.12 -7.33 -10.67
C ALA A 162 5.60 -6.75 -9.34
N LEU A 163 5.57 -5.42 -9.17
CA LEU A 163 6.00 -4.73 -7.95
C LEU A 163 4.83 -4.05 -7.26
N SER A 164 4.55 -4.44 -6.02
CA SER A 164 3.57 -3.80 -5.11
C SER A 164 4.29 -3.22 -3.89
N CYS A 165 3.85 -2.06 -3.39
CA CYS A 165 4.48 -1.38 -2.27
C CYS A 165 3.49 -0.99 -1.18
N GLY A 166 3.68 -1.55 0.02
CA GLY A 166 2.88 -1.29 1.21
C GLY A 166 1.61 -2.12 1.29
N ALA A 167 1.41 -2.76 2.43
CA ALA A 167 0.17 -3.45 2.76
C ALA A 167 -0.86 -2.45 3.29
N ILE A 168 -1.39 -1.60 2.43
CA ILE A 168 -2.33 -0.52 2.76
C ILE A 168 -3.73 -0.78 2.18
N SER A 169 -4.68 0.06 2.58
CA SER A 169 -6.11 -0.09 2.21
C SER A 169 -6.34 -0.26 0.70
N THR A 170 -5.55 0.37 -0.16
CA THR A 170 -5.69 0.28 -1.63
C THR A 170 -5.62 -1.16 -2.14
N THR A 171 -4.87 -2.05 -1.47
CA THR A 171 -4.77 -3.45 -1.87
C THR A 171 -6.06 -4.24 -1.61
N HIS A 172 -6.94 -3.75 -0.73
CA HIS A 172 -8.21 -4.41 -0.43
C HIS A 172 -9.13 -4.48 -1.66
N PRO A 173 -9.84 -5.61 -1.87
CA PRO A 173 -10.72 -5.79 -3.03
C PRO A 173 -11.81 -4.72 -3.20
N SER A 174 -12.23 -4.06 -2.11
CA SER A 174 -13.25 -2.99 -2.18
C SER A 174 -12.82 -1.79 -3.02
N PHE A 175 -11.51 -1.53 -3.14
CA PHE A 175 -10.98 -0.46 -3.99
C PHE A 175 -11.17 -0.76 -5.49
N GLU A 176 -10.99 -2.02 -5.88
CA GLU A 176 -11.29 -2.47 -7.24
C GLU A 176 -12.78 -2.31 -7.55
N LYS A 177 -13.64 -2.64 -6.58
CA LYS A 177 -15.09 -2.45 -6.73
C LYS A 177 -15.47 -0.97 -6.84
N ALA A 178 -14.82 -0.10 -6.07
CA ALA A 178 -14.97 1.35 -6.20
C ALA A 178 -14.55 1.84 -7.61
N LYS A 179 -13.40 1.38 -8.10
CA LYS A 179 -12.93 1.69 -9.47
C LYS A 179 -13.90 1.17 -10.54
N GLN A 180 -14.51 0.02 -10.32
CA GLN A 180 -15.52 -0.54 -11.21
C GLN A 180 -16.77 0.34 -11.26
N ILE A 181 -17.26 0.87 -10.13
CA ILE A 181 -18.40 1.81 -10.08
C ILE A 181 -18.09 3.06 -10.93
N ILE A 182 -16.86 3.62 -10.81
CA ILE A 182 -16.43 4.75 -11.63
C ILE A 182 -16.48 4.37 -13.12
N LYS A 183 -15.85 3.27 -13.51
CA LYS A 183 -15.76 2.81 -14.90
C LYS A 183 -17.12 2.54 -15.54
N THR A 184 -18.12 2.16 -14.75
CA THR A 184 -19.50 1.93 -15.22
C THR A 184 -20.37 3.19 -15.16
N GLY A 185 -19.80 4.35 -14.86
CA GLY A 185 -20.51 5.64 -14.83
C GLY A 185 -21.35 5.87 -13.57
N GLY A 186 -21.14 5.06 -12.51
CA GLY A 186 -21.98 5.12 -11.29
C GLY A 186 -21.93 6.46 -10.55
N ILE A 187 -20.92 7.30 -10.79
CA ILE A 187 -20.84 8.69 -10.28
C ILE A 187 -20.64 9.72 -11.42
N GLY A 188 -20.83 9.30 -12.66
CA GLY A 188 -20.53 10.12 -13.83
C GLY A 188 -19.02 10.25 -14.09
N GLU A 189 -18.62 11.33 -14.77
CA GLU A 189 -17.20 11.66 -14.99
C GLU A 189 -16.54 12.14 -13.70
N VAL A 190 -15.30 11.67 -13.42
CA VAL A 190 -14.55 12.11 -12.23
C VAL A 190 -14.12 13.56 -12.41
N VAL A 191 -14.51 14.40 -11.46
CA VAL A 191 -14.18 15.84 -11.43
C VAL A 191 -13.00 16.10 -10.52
N SER A 192 -12.98 15.48 -9.32
CA SER A 192 -11.91 15.65 -8.36
C SER A 192 -11.75 14.45 -7.45
N ILE A 193 -10.54 14.36 -6.87
CA ILE A 193 -10.20 13.39 -5.84
C ILE A 193 -9.72 14.18 -4.62
N GLU A 194 -10.14 13.78 -3.42
CA GLU A 194 -9.65 14.33 -2.15
C GLU A 194 -8.98 13.22 -1.35
N ALA A 195 -7.81 13.49 -0.78
CA ALA A 195 -7.06 12.56 0.04
C ALA A 195 -6.54 13.21 1.33
N SER A 196 -6.35 12.43 2.37
CA SER A 196 -5.81 12.88 3.65
C SER A 196 -4.31 13.19 3.62
N GLY A 197 -3.60 12.75 2.60
CA GLY A 197 -2.18 13.00 2.38
C GLY A 197 -1.71 12.40 1.07
N PRO A 198 -0.50 12.78 0.61
CA PRO A 198 -0.02 12.38 -0.72
C PRO A 198 0.59 10.99 -0.77
N ALA A 199 1.35 10.55 0.24
CA ALA A 199 2.09 9.29 0.20
C ALA A 199 1.93 8.43 1.47
N GLY A 200 2.69 7.37 1.59
CA GLY A 200 2.63 6.44 2.72
C GLY A 200 1.30 5.69 2.73
N GLN A 201 0.63 5.67 3.87
CA GLN A 201 -0.70 5.05 3.98
C GLN A 201 -1.84 5.88 3.37
N HIS A 202 -1.56 7.09 2.89
CA HIS A 202 -2.53 8.04 2.33
C HIS A 202 -2.57 8.05 0.80
N GLN A 203 -1.73 7.26 0.13
CA GLN A 203 -1.57 7.24 -1.33
C GLN A 203 -2.74 6.59 -2.10
N ASN A 204 -3.86 6.30 -1.45
CA ASN A 204 -5.05 5.68 -2.05
C ASN A 204 -5.59 6.40 -3.29
N TRP A 205 -5.42 7.73 -3.35
CA TRP A 205 -5.82 8.57 -4.47
C TRP A 205 -5.15 8.16 -5.79
N SER A 206 -3.89 7.71 -5.75
CA SER A 206 -3.11 7.34 -6.93
C SER A 206 -3.69 6.16 -7.71
N TYR A 207 -4.48 5.33 -7.04
CA TYR A 207 -5.22 4.25 -7.69
C TYR A 207 -6.39 4.75 -8.55
N PHE A 208 -6.98 5.87 -8.17
CA PHE A 208 -8.13 6.45 -8.87
C PHE A 208 -7.75 7.49 -9.94
N LEU A 209 -6.53 8.03 -9.86
CA LEU A 209 -6.00 8.94 -10.86
C LEU A 209 -5.49 8.15 -12.06
N ASP A 210 -6.15 8.28 -13.22
CA ASP A 210 -5.80 7.59 -14.45
C ASP A 210 -4.85 8.41 -15.36
N SER A 211 -4.63 9.69 -15.03
CA SER A 211 -3.76 10.60 -15.76
C SER A 211 -2.46 10.88 -15.03
N GLU A 212 -1.42 11.26 -15.77
CA GLU A 212 -0.15 11.62 -15.17
C GLU A 212 -0.23 12.99 -14.47
N PRO A 213 0.43 13.16 -13.29
CA PRO A 213 0.62 14.46 -12.67
C PRO A 213 1.31 15.47 -13.61
N ASP A 214 0.84 16.72 -13.61
CA ASP A 214 1.46 17.83 -14.34
C ASP A 214 2.16 18.80 -13.40
N TRP A 215 1.47 19.26 -12.35
CA TRP A 215 2.03 20.18 -11.37
C TRP A 215 1.29 20.12 -10.03
N VAL A 216 1.95 20.66 -9.00
CA VAL A 216 1.40 20.76 -7.65
C VAL A 216 1.54 22.17 -7.06
N VAL A 217 0.68 22.47 -6.08
CA VAL A 217 0.84 23.60 -5.13
C VAL A 217 0.60 23.07 -3.72
N GLY A 218 1.51 23.36 -2.79
CA GLY A 218 1.41 23.00 -1.38
C GLY A 218 1.58 24.22 -0.48
N ILE A 219 0.83 24.26 0.63
CA ILE A 219 0.89 25.34 1.62
C ILE A 219 0.83 24.77 3.04
N GLY A 220 1.40 25.51 4.00
CA GLY A 220 1.20 25.25 5.42
C GLY A 220 1.83 23.93 5.93
N ASP A 221 2.84 23.42 5.23
CA ASP A 221 3.60 22.27 5.73
C ASP A 221 4.35 22.68 7.01
N LYS A 222 3.86 22.17 8.13
CA LYS A 222 4.47 22.36 9.46
C LYS A 222 4.77 20.98 10.02
N PRO A 223 5.98 20.46 9.80
CA PRO A 223 6.39 19.20 10.40
C PRO A 223 6.24 19.31 11.92
N ARG A 224 5.64 18.30 12.54
CA ARG A 224 5.57 18.23 13.99
C ARG A 224 6.96 18.00 14.56
N ALA A 225 7.39 18.85 15.48
CA ALA A 225 8.71 18.76 16.09
C ALA A 225 8.95 17.43 16.83
N ASP A 226 7.88 16.77 17.25
CA ASP A 226 7.87 15.54 18.05
C ASP A 226 7.73 14.25 17.23
N SER A 227 7.39 14.32 15.96
CA SER A 227 7.10 13.14 15.16
C SER A 227 8.28 12.55 14.39
N GLY A 228 9.36 13.30 14.22
CA GLY A 228 10.51 12.90 13.40
C GLY A 228 10.15 12.54 11.94
N SER A 229 8.91 12.76 11.53
CA SER A 229 8.38 12.42 10.21
C SER A 229 8.54 13.58 9.25
N SER A 230 9.03 13.29 8.05
CA SER A 230 9.09 14.24 6.95
C SER A 230 7.83 14.26 6.09
N GLU A 231 6.78 13.54 6.47
CA GLU A 231 5.50 13.55 5.75
C GLU A 231 4.95 14.97 5.61
N PHE A 232 4.35 15.24 4.47
CA PHE A 232 3.66 16.51 4.23
C PHE A 232 2.43 16.64 5.15
N LYS A 233 2.38 17.70 5.94
CA LYS A 233 1.31 17.97 6.92
C LYS A 233 0.47 19.19 6.57
N GLY A 234 0.72 19.77 5.42
CA GLY A 234 0.00 20.95 4.91
C GLY A 234 -1.28 20.59 4.17
N GLN A 235 -1.68 21.52 3.34
CA GLN A 235 -2.72 21.39 2.34
C GLN A 235 -2.15 21.66 0.96
N GLY A 236 -2.72 21.02 -0.06
CA GLY A 236 -2.23 21.23 -1.40
C GLY A 236 -3.15 20.65 -2.46
N MET A 237 -2.74 20.84 -3.69
CA MET A 237 -3.40 20.23 -4.84
C MET A 237 -2.39 19.76 -5.87
N LEU A 238 -2.77 18.74 -6.58
CA LEU A 238 -2.17 18.23 -7.79
C LEU A 238 -3.14 18.50 -8.93
N VAL A 239 -2.64 18.94 -10.07
CA VAL A 239 -3.38 18.95 -11.32
C VAL A 239 -2.73 17.94 -12.27
N ALA A 240 -3.54 17.04 -12.80
CA ALA A 240 -3.08 16.04 -13.77
C ALA A 240 -3.19 16.60 -15.22
N LYS A 241 -2.55 15.92 -16.17
CA LYS A 241 -2.51 16.35 -17.59
C LYS A 241 -3.88 16.42 -18.27
N ASP A 242 -4.83 15.62 -17.81
CA ASP A 242 -6.23 15.65 -18.29
C ASP A 242 -7.09 16.71 -17.59
N GLY A 243 -6.54 17.44 -16.63
CA GLY A 243 -7.25 18.45 -15.86
C GLY A 243 -7.87 17.93 -14.55
N THR A 244 -7.81 16.64 -14.27
CA THR A 244 -8.28 16.08 -13.00
C THR A 244 -7.49 16.68 -11.83
N VAL A 245 -8.22 17.12 -10.79
CA VAL A 245 -7.61 17.75 -9.60
C VAL A 245 -7.64 16.79 -8.42
N VAL A 246 -6.50 16.65 -7.75
CA VAL A 246 -6.40 15.94 -6.48
C VAL A 246 -6.12 16.94 -5.36
N HIS A 247 -6.98 16.98 -4.35
CA HIS A 247 -6.82 17.81 -3.16
C HIS A 247 -6.24 17.01 -2.01
N PHE A 248 -5.15 17.51 -1.42
CA PHE A 248 -4.55 16.95 -0.22
C PHE A 248 -4.91 17.82 0.98
N ARG A 249 -5.65 17.23 1.92
CA ARG A 249 -6.15 17.94 3.08
C ARG A 249 -5.97 17.11 4.35
N SER A 250 -5.03 17.51 5.18
CA SER A 250 -4.83 16.86 6.48
C SER A 250 -6.13 16.81 7.27
N GLY A 251 -6.51 15.62 7.75
CA GLY A 251 -7.76 15.37 8.46
C GLY A 251 -8.96 15.01 7.58
N ALA A 252 -8.81 14.96 6.25
CA ALA A 252 -9.83 14.40 5.36
C ALA A 252 -10.04 12.90 5.63
N PRO A 253 -11.19 12.30 5.27
CA PRO A 253 -11.31 10.86 5.18
C PRO A 253 -10.31 10.31 4.16
N GLY A 254 -10.01 9.00 4.22
CA GLY A 254 -8.93 8.36 3.46
C GLY A 254 -8.85 8.75 2.00
N VAL A 255 -9.93 8.59 1.24
CA VAL A 255 -10.07 9.11 -0.13
C VAL A 255 -11.54 9.40 -0.44
N ARG A 256 -11.81 10.51 -1.13
CA ARG A 256 -13.13 10.85 -1.71
C ARG A 256 -12.96 11.08 -3.20
N ILE A 257 -13.86 10.54 -4.00
CA ILE A 257 -13.92 10.72 -5.44
C ILE A 257 -15.27 11.38 -5.76
N THR A 258 -15.22 12.58 -6.34
CA THR A 258 -16.40 13.34 -6.74
C THR A 258 -16.53 13.29 -8.25
N GLY A 259 -17.68 12.89 -8.73
CA GLY A 259 -18.07 12.89 -10.14
C GLY A 259 -19.23 13.80 -10.43
N THR A 260 -19.60 13.89 -11.71
CA THR A 260 -20.70 14.76 -12.18
C THR A 260 -22.09 14.26 -11.75
N GLN A 261 -22.22 12.99 -11.36
CA GLN A 261 -23.50 12.35 -11.01
C GLN A 261 -23.51 11.76 -9.59
N GLY A 262 -22.49 12.05 -8.78
CA GLY A 262 -22.39 11.55 -7.41
C GLY A 262 -21.00 11.57 -6.86
N GLU A 263 -20.84 10.99 -5.69
CA GLU A 263 -19.54 10.85 -5.05
C GLU A 263 -19.43 9.54 -4.28
N MET A 264 -18.22 9.11 -4.05
CA MET A 264 -17.95 8.03 -3.13
C MET A 264 -16.73 8.36 -2.25
N TYR A 265 -16.71 7.83 -1.04
CA TYR A 265 -15.56 8.00 -0.18
C TYR A 265 -15.31 6.77 0.70
N TYR A 266 -14.02 6.51 0.91
CA TYR A 266 -13.51 5.56 1.87
C TYR A 266 -13.12 6.30 3.13
N GLY A 267 -13.89 6.16 4.18
CA GLY A 267 -13.80 6.95 5.38
C GLY A 267 -13.37 6.18 6.62
N TYR A 268 -13.77 6.71 7.75
CA TYR A 268 -13.59 6.09 9.06
C TYR A 268 -14.26 4.71 9.08
N ALA A 269 -13.76 3.84 9.96
CA ALA A 269 -14.19 2.44 10.05
C ALA A 269 -13.92 1.63 8.77
N SER A 270 -13.05 2.14 7.89
CA SER A 270 -12.62 1.42 6.68
C SER A 270 -13.77 0.97 5.79
N LYS A 271 -14.77 1.84 5.65
CA LYS A 271 -15.99 1.60 4.87
C LYS A 271 -16.15 2.59 3.73
N TRP A 272 -16.76 2.11 2.67
CA TRP A 272 -17.18 2.92 1.54
C TRP A 272 -18.59 3.48 1.77
N THR A 273 -18.77 4.72 1.38
CA THR A 273 -20.07 5.37 1.23
C THR A 273 -20.24 5.80 -0.22
N LEU A 274 -21.41 5.60 -0.78
CA LEU A 274 -21.77 5.96 -2.15
C LEU A 274 -22.98 6.87 -2.14
N LEU A 275 -22.86 8.04 -2.78
CA LEU A 275 -23.98 8.94 -3.05
C LEU A 275 -24.13 9.07 -4.55
N GLN A 276 -25.37 8.99 -5.04
CA GLN A 276 -25.69 9.12 -6.46
C GLN A 276 -26.87 10.05 -6.66
N ASN A 277 -26.83 10.85 -7.72
CA ASN A 277 -28.00 11.58 -8.19
C ASN A 277 -29.03 10.59 -8.74
N VAL A 278 -30.22 10.64 -8.21
CA VAL A 278 -31.38 9.91 -8.70
C VAL A 278 -32.44 10.88 -9.13
N LYS A 279 -33.12 10.57 -10.23
CA LYS A 279 -34.23 11.37 -10.72
C LYS A 279 -35.48 11.05 -9.92
N VAL A 280 -36.11 12.07 -9.42
CA VAL A 280 -37.36 12.00 -8.65
C VAL A 280 -38.40 12.80 -9.40
N GLU A 281 -39.48 12.14 -9.85
CA GLU A 281 -40.64 12.79 -10.39
C GLU A 281 -41.55 13.28 -9.27
N LEU A 282 -41.85 14.58 -9.29
CA LEU A 282 -42.84 15.22 -8.43
C LEU A 282 -43.97 15.80 -9.31
N GLU A 283 -45.04 16.31 -8.67
CA GLU A 283 -46.19 16.86 -9.39
C GLU A 283 -45.82 18.04 -10.31
N ASP A 284 -44.78 18.77 -10.01
CA ASP A 284 -44.32 19.97 -10.69
C ASP A 284 -43.06 19.77 -11.57
N GLY A 285 -42.53 18.55 -11.65
CA GLY A 285 -41.42 18.23 -12.54
C GLY A 285 -40.47 17.12 -12.05
N GLU A 286 -39.40 16.88 -12.81
CA GLU A 286 -38.35 15.94 -12.54
C GLU A 286 -37.15 16.68 -11.87
N TYR A 287 -36.61 16.11 -10.79
CA TYR A 287 -35.52 16.68 -10.00
C TYR A 287 -34.41 15.67 -9.80
N ASP A 288 -33.18 16.15 -9.90
CA ASP A 288 -32.01 15.38 -9.47
C ASP A 288 -31.81 15.52 -7.96
N VAL A 289 -31.84 14.41 -7.24
CA VAL A 289 -31.67 14.37 -5.78
C VAL A 289 -30.50 13.46 -5.43
N LEU A 290 -29.54 14.00 -4.69
CA LEU A 290 -28.40 13.23 -4.19
C LEU A 290 -28.83 12.32 -3.04
N ASN A 291 -28.79 11.02 -3.27
CA ASN A 291 -29.17 9.99 -2.30
C ASN A 291 -28.01 9.12 -1.86
N ASN A 292 -28.04 8.72 -0.59
CA ASN A 292 -27.13 7.72 -0.06
C ASN A 292 -27.57 6.33 -0.58
N MET A 293 -26.69 5.70 -1.34
CA MET A 293 -26.92 4.38 -1.93
C MET A 293 -26.28 3.28 -1.10
N PRO A 294 -26.91 2.12 -0.94
CA PRO A 294 -26.26 0.98 -0.33
C PRO A 294 -24.95 0.64 -1.06
N TRP A 295 -23.87 0.41 -0.32
CA TRP A 295 -22.64 -0.09 -0.94
C TRP A 295 -22.88 -1.49 -1.50
N PRO A 296 -22.67 -1.73 -2.81
CA PRO A 296 -23.13 -2.95 -3.48
C PRO A 296 -22.25 -4.18 -3.23
N TYR A 297 -21.21 -4.06 -2.39
CA TYR A 297 -20.25 -5.13 -2.13
C TYR A 297 -20.02 -5.33 -0.64
N PRO A 298 -19.68 -6.55 -0.20
CA PRO A 298 -19.31 -6.78 1.18
C PRO A 298 -18.09 -5.97 1.64
N GLN A 299 -18.11 -5.48 2.87
CA GLN A 299 -17.03 -4.70 3.51
C GLN A 299 -16.63 -5.34 4.84
N PHE A 300 -16.38 -6.64 4.84
CA PHE A 300 -16.27 -7.41 6.08
C PHE A 300 -14.85 -7.70 6.53
N SER A 301 -13.87 -7.53 5.65
CA SER A 301 -12.48 -7.86 5.97
C SER A 301 -11.71 -6.63 6.43
N PRO A 302 -10.71 -6.78 7.30
CA PRO A 302 -9.75 -5.72 7.56
C PRO A 302 -9.18 -5.18 6.24
N PRO A 303 -9.03 -3.86 6.08
CA PRO A 303 -8.70 -3.24 4.79
C PRO A 303 -7.23 -3.35 4.40
N TYR A 304 -6.38 -3.92 5.23
CA TYR A 304 -4.96 -4.10 4.97
C TYR A 304 -4.42 -5.40 5.56
N GLY A 305 -3.26 -5.80 5.07
CA GLY A 305 -2.56 -7.01 5.45
C GLY A 305 -1.76 -7.59 4.28
N GLY A 306 -0.79 -8.42 4.59
CA GLY A 306 0.07 -9.06 3.61
C GLY A 306 -0.70 -9.90 2.59
N ILE A 307 -1.83 -10.47 2.99
CA ILE A 307 -2.66 -11.29 2.11
C ILE A 307 -3.16 -10.53 0.88
N TYR A 308 -3.54 -9.26 1.02
CA TYR A 308 -4.04 -8.47 -0.11
C TYR A 308 -2.92 -8.00 -1.04
N SER A 309 -1.74 -7.66 -0.48
CA SER A 309 -0.57 -7.33 -1.29
C SER A 309 -0.09 -8.53 -2.09
N LEU A 310 -0.10 -9.71 -1.48
CA LEU A 310 0.22 -10.96 -2.16
C LEU A 310 -0.82 -11.29 -3.24
N ASP A 311 -2.11 -11.12 -2.96
CA ASP A 311 -3.17 -11.37 -3.94
C ASP A 311 -3.02 -10.46 -5.18
N ASP A 312 -2.73 -9.18 -4.99
CA ASP A 312 -2.53 -8.23 -6.09
C ASP A 312 -1.37 -8.64 -7.01
N VAL A 313 -0.22 -9.02 -6.45
CA VAL A 313 0.93 -9.44 -7.28
C VAL A 313 0.67 -10.79 -7.95
N MET A 314 0.00 -11.72 -7.27
CA MET A 314 -0.38 -13.01 -7.85
C MET A 314 -1.36 -12.85 -9.01
N ARG A 315 -2.35 -12.02 -8.87
CA ARG A 315 -3.32 -11.70 -9.93
C ARG A 315 -2.64 -11.00 -11.11
N THR A 316 -1.64 -10.16 -10.84
CA THR A 316 -0.87 -9.51 -11.90
C THR A 316 -0.05 -10.53 -12.71
N ILE A 317 0.69 -11.43 -12.05
CA ILE A 317 1.48 -12.44 -12.79
C ILE A 317 0.61 -13.51 -13.48
N ASN A 318 -0.63 -13.66 -13.06
CA ASN A 318 -1.61 -14.55 -13.72
C ASN A 318 -2.39 -13.85 -14.85
N GLY A 319 -2.21 -12.53 -15.04
CA GLY A 319 -2.87 -11.77 -16.11
C GLY A 319 -4.28 -11.25 -15.76
N ASP A 320 -4.70 -11.33 -14.49
CA ASP A 320 -6.00 -10.82 -14.04
C ASP A 320 -5.98 -9.31 -13.77
N LEU A 321 -4.80 -8.75 -13.55
CA LEU A 321 -4.54 -7.32 -13.38
C LEU A 321 -3.37 -6.91 -14.27
N ASP A 322 -3.46 -5.73 -14.89
CA ASP A 322 -2.36 -5.15 -15.67
C ASP A 322 -1.17 -4.76 -14.77
N GLU A 323 -1.46 -4.28 -13.57
CA GLU A 323 -0.49 -3.96 -12.51
C GLU A 323 -1.16 -4.06 -11.14
N PRO A 324 -0.39 -4.29 -10.04
CA PRO A 324 -0.94 -4.26 -8.69
C PRO A 324 -1.63 -2.93 -8.40
N LYS A 325 -2.72 -2.93 -7.62
CA LYS A 325 -3.42 -1.69 -7.24
C LYS A 325 -2.49 -0.66 -6.60
N ASN A 326 -1.55 -1.15 -5.80
CA ASN A 326 -0.51 -0.34 -5.15
C ASN A 326 0.85 -0.58 -5.82
N SER A 327 0.91 -0.44 -7.15
CA SER A 327 2.12 -0.71 -7.93
C SER A 327 3.26 0.24 -7.57
N GLY A 328 4.50 -0.21 -7.78
CA GLY A 328 5.69 0.61 -7.58
C GLY A 328 5.63 1.96 -8.33
N ARG A 329 5.04 1.97 -9.53
CA ARG A 329 4.80 3.20 -10.31
C ARG A 329 3.88 4.17 -9.58
N ARG A 330 2.72 3.72 -9.10
CA ARG A 330 1.77 4.59 -8.37
C ARG A 330 2.34 5.10 -7.05
N VAL A 331 3.04 4.24 -6.34
CA VAL A 331 3.70 4.63 -5.09
C VAL A 331 4.82 5.61 -5.33
N GLY A 332 5.62 5.40 -6.36
CA GLY A 332 6.67 6.34 -6.78
C GLY A 332 6.10 7.72 -7.13
N THR A 333 5.01 7.75 -7.90
CA THR A 333 4.27 8.99 -8.19
C THR A 333 3.80 9.68 -6.91
N ALA A 334 3.27 8.94 -5.95
CA ALA A 334 2.81 9.51 -4.69
C ALA A 334 3.94 10.12 -3.85
N ILE A 335 5.10 9.46 -3.81
CA ILE A 335 6.31 9.99 -3.15
C ILE A 335 6.79 11.26 -3.83
N GLU A 336 6.85 11.28 -5.15
CA GLU A 336 7.27 12.45 -5.92
C GLU A 336 6.33 13.65 -5.70
N VAL A 337 5.03 13.42 -5.71
CA VAL A 337 4.02 14.44 -5.40
C VAL A 337 4.22 14.99 -3.99
N GLU A 338 4.50 14.14 -3.00
CA GLU A 338 4.76 14.61 -1.64
C GLU A 338 6.01 15.49 -1.55
N VAL A 339 7.11 15.08 -2.19
CA VAL A 339 8.34 15.89 -2.26
C VAL A 339 8.07 17.25 -2.92
N ALA A 340 7.33 17.26 -4.03
CA ALA A 340 6.99 18.49 -4.75
C ALA A 340 6.08 19.42 -3.94
N LEU A 341 5.09 18.88 -3.21
CA LEU A 341 4.23 19.66 -2.30
C LEU A 341 5.04 20.31 -1.17
N LYS A 342 6.02 19.60 -0.61
CA LYS A 342 6.95 20.15 0.38
C LYS A 342 7.79 21.28 -0.19
N GLN A 343 8.34 21.11 -1.40
CA GLN A 343 9.08 22.18 -2.10
C GLN A 343 8.21 23.41 -2.34
N SER A 344 6.99 23.20 -2.85
CA SER A 344 6.02 24.28 -3.06
C SER A 344 5.73 25.05 -1.79
N SER A 345 5.42 24.33 -0.69
CA SER A 345 5.14 24.95 0.60
C SER A 345 6.34 25.72 1.16
N ALA A 346 7.55 25.17 1.06
CA ALA A 346 8.78 25.85 1.50
C ALA A 346 9.07 27.12 0.71
N ALA A 347 8.64 27.17 -0.56
CA ALA A 347 8.78 28.33 -1.44
C ALA A 347 7.59 29.31 -1.38
N GLY A 348 6.69 29.17 -0.39
CA GLY A 348 5.55 30.08 -0.20
C GLY A 348 4.31 29.74 -1.04
N GLY A 349 4.18 28.49 -1.49
CA GLY A 349 3.01 28.04 -2.25
C GLY A 349 3.13 28.27 -3.77
N VAL A 350 4.33 28.21 -4.30
CA VAL A 350 4.55 28.35 -5.75
C VAL A 350 4.24 27.05 -6.49
N LYS A 351 3.83 27.16 -7.75
CA LYS A 351 3.63 26.02 -8.64
C LYS A 351 4.94 25.25 -8.85
N VAL A 352 4.91 23.94 -8.64
CA VAL A 352 6.01 23.00 -8.92
C VAL A 352 5.58 22.03 -10.00
N THR A 353 6.31 22.03 -11.12
CA THR A 353 6.03 21.15 -12.28
C THR A 353 6.60 19.76 -12.04
N LEU A 354 5.88 18.74 -12.49
CA LEU A 354 6.27 17.33 -12.44
C LEU A 354 6.60 16.80 -13.86
N PRO A 355 7.48 15.81 -13.99
CA PRO A 355 8.28 15.22 -12.92
C PRO A 355 9.40 16.17 -12.42
N LEU A 356 9.82 15.97 -11.17
CA LEU A 356 10.93 16.69 -10.58
C LEU A 356 12.24 16.35 -11.30
N LYS A 357 13.08 17.34 -11.57
CA LYS A 357 14.37 17.14 -12.25
C LYS A 357 15.43 16.53 -11.34
N ASP A 358 15.43 16.92 -10.07
CA ASP A 358 16.38 16.41 -9.08
C ASP A 358 15.84 15.11 -8.46
N ARG A 359 16.38 13.99 -8.92
CA ARG A 359 16.00 12.65 -8.44
C ARG A 359 16.71 12.24 -7.14
N SER A 360 17.65 13.04 -6.64
CA SER A 360 18.27 12.79 -5.33
C SER A 360 17.35 13.13 -4.16
N LEU A 361 16.31 13.90 -4.43
CA LEU A 361 15.29 14.29 -3.45
C LEU A 361 14.52 13.08 -2.95
N GLY A 362 14.04 13.14 -1.72
CA GLY A 362 13.29 12.06 -1.10
C GLY A 362 12.71 12.45 0.25
N LEU A 363 12.18 11.44 0.93
CA LEU A 363 11.56 11.57 2.24
C LEU A 363 12.38 10.81 3.28
N HIS A 364 12.63 11.43 4.43
CA HIS A 364 13.30 10.82 5.56
C HIS A 364 12.32 10.62 6.71
N TYR A 365 12.17 9.37 7.14
CA TYR A 365 11.28 9.01 8.23
C TYR A 365 12.11 8.55 9.43
N ASP A 366 12.18 9.35 10.49
CA ASP A 366 13.00 9.04 11.67
C ASP A 366 12.51 7.80 12.44
N TRP A 367 11.26 7.45 12.31
CA TRP A 367 10.64 6.30 12.99
C TRP A 367 10.93 4.94 12.31
N PHE A 368 11.68 4.93 11.20
CA PHE A 368 12.15 3.71 10.51
C PHE A 368 13.64 3.42 10.74
N ARG A 369 14.18 3.78 11.88
CA ARG A 369 15.57 3.48 12.22
C ARG A 369 15.77 2.02 12.60
#